data_a47b19eb60065c3607aebd7f58188f34
#
_entry.id   a47b19eb60065c3607aebd7f58188f34
#
_cell.length_a   1.000
_cell.length_b   1.000
_cell.length_c   1.000
_cell.angle_alpha   90.00
_cell.angle_beta   90.00
_cell.angle_gamma   90.00
#
_symmetry.space_group_name_H-M   'P 1'
#
loop_
_entity.id
_entity.type
_entity.pdbx_description
1 polymer ?
#
loop_
_entity_poly.entity_id
_entity_poly.type
_entity_poly.pdbx_seq_one_letter_code
_entity_poly.pdbx_strand_id
1 'polypeptide(L)'
;MLLSELQPSISVAFHSNLDATALWGVVSDPLTQPRFSSELQTVRLIGDGPIALGSQFEGDQRRGEREWTTVATVTTFDVERVFAWTVPSQDDGVTPVSTWTISLLPDGRGTRIGESVVLHGGPSPMTTHVTDHPETMFDVINERLLLLASNMLRSLRGMEQLALDSH
;
A
#
# COMPACT_ATOMS: atom_id res chain seq x y z
N MET A 1 -2.86 24.08 9.78
CA MET A 1 -2.32 22.71 9.92
C MET A 1 -2.21 22.10 8.54
N LEU A 2 -1.03 21.60 8.21
CA LEU A 2 -0.78 20.99 6.92
C LEU A 2 -0.96 19.46 6.99
N LEU A 3 -1.33 18.82 5.90
CA LEU A 3 -1.44 17.38 5.82
C LEU A 3 -0.12 16.67 6.19
N SER A 4 1.02 17.28 5.80
CA SER A 4 2.37 16.82 6.15
C SER A 4 2.65 16.82 7.66
N GLU A 5 1.99 17.67 8.41
CA GLU A 5 2.11 17.73 9.88
C GLU A 5 1.24 16.68 10.56
N LEU A 6 0.08 16.37 9.98
CA LEU A 6 -0.85 15.38 10.50
C LEU A 6 -0.38 13.94 10.28
N GLN A 7 0.19 13.66 9.12
CA GLN A 7 0.54 12.31 8.66
C GLN A 7 -0.55 11.26 9.00
N PRO A 8 -1.78 11.47 8.51
CA PRO A 8 -2.87 10.57 8.85
C PRO A 8 -2.59 9.16 8.35
N SER A 9 -3.04 8.17 9.12
CA SER A 9 -2.79 6.77 8.82
C SER A 9 -4.00 5.92 9.16
N ILE A 10 -4.07 4.73 8.54
CA ILE A 10 -5.04 3.71 8.89
C ILE A 10 -4.41 2.33 8.73
N SER A 11 -4.86 1.38 9.55
CA SER A 11 -4.39 -0.01 9.51
C SER A 11 -5.57 -0.96 9.51
N VAL A 12 -5.39 -2.08 8.82
CA VAL A 12 -6.30 -3.24 8.88
C VAL A 12 -5.49 -4.48 9.23
N ALA A 13 -6.09 -5.43 9.91
CA ALA A 13 -5.43 -6.69 10.25
C ALA A 13 -6.46 -7.77 10.54
N PHE A 14 -6.06 -9.02 10.32
CA PHE A 14 -6.86 -10.20 10.69
C PHE A 14 -5.95 -11.40 10.94
N HIS A 15 -6.52 -12.44 11.57
CA HIS A 15 -5.84 -13.72 11.77
C HIS A 15 -5.95 -14.59 10.52
N SER A 16 -4.81 -15.14 10.08
CA SER A 16 -4.73 -16.19 9.06
C SER A 16 -4.25 -17.49 9.69
N ASN A 17 -4.79 -18.63 9.24
CA ASN A 17 -4.32 -19.94 9.66
C ASN A 17 -3.02 -20.36 8.98
N LEU A 18 -2.55 -19.59 7.99
CA LEU A 18 -1.30 -19.85 7.30
C LEU A 18 -0.11 -19.33 8.10
N ASP A 19 1.05 -19.95 7.94
CA ASP A 19 2.28 -19.44 8.50
C ASP A 19 2.85 -18.28 7.68
N ALA A 20 3.82 -17.57 8.26
CA ALA A 20 4.44 -16.42 7.60
C ALA A 20 5.18 -16.80 6.31
N THR A 21 5.76 -17.99 6.25
CA THR A 21 6.46 -18.48 5.04
C THR A 21 5.51 -18.60 3.87
N ALA A 22 4.34 -19.20 4.09
CA ALA A 22 3.31 -19.36 3.05
C ALA A 22 2.77 -18.00 2.56
N LEU A 23 2.57 -17.06 3.47
CA LEU A 23 2.06 -15.73 3.14
C LEU A 23 3.13 -14.84 2.46
N TRP A 24 4.38 -14.95 2.88
CA TRP A 24 5.45 -14.05 2.42
C TRP A 24 5.65 -14.06 0.91
N GLY A 25 5.64 -15.22 0.29
CA GLY A 25 5.82 -15.35 -1.16
C GLY A 25 4.78 -14.58 -1.99
N VAL A 26 3.60 -14.34 -1.41
CA VAL A 26 2.52 -13.58 -2.06
C VAL A 26 2.58 -12.10 -1.67
N VAL A 27 2.66 -11.78 -0.38
CA VAL A 27 2.56 -10.38 0.08
C VAL A 27 3.78 -9.55 -0.26
N SER A 28 4.95 -10.16 -0.45
CA SER A 28 6.19 -9.48 -0.84
C SER A 28 6.39 -9.38 -2.35
N ASP A 29 5.43 -9.84 -3.15
CA ASP A 29 5.48 -9.76 -4.60
C ASP A 29 4.52 -8.68 -5.12
N PRO A 30 5.05 -7.52 -5.58
CA PRO A 30 4.21 -6.45 -6.10
C PRO A 30 3.34 -6.86 -7.29
N LEU A 31 3.74 -7.89 -8.05
CA LEU A 31 3.00 -8.37 -9.22
C LEU A 31 1.65 -8.99 -8.84
N THR A 32 1.46 -9.36 -7.58
CA THR A 32 0.18 -9.89 -7.10
C THR A 32 -0.85 -8.79 -6.83
N GLN A 33 -0.40 -7.58 -6.53
CA GLN A 33 -1.25 -6.49 -6.06
C GLN A 33 -2.39 -6.11 -7.03
N PRO A 34 -2.18 -6.02 -8.36
CA PRO A 34 -3.25 -5.64 -9.28
C PRO A 34 -4.44 -6.59 -9.28
N ARG A 35 -4.21 -7.85 -8.91
CA ARG A 35 -5.28 -8.88 -8.88
C ARG A 35 -6.37 -8.57 -7.86
N PHE A 36 -6.04 -7.81 -6.82
CA PHE A 36 -6.92 -7.58 -5.67
C PHE A 36 -7.23 -6.10 -5.44
N SER A 37 -6.47 -5.20 -6.04
CA SER A 37 -6.69 -3.77 -5.91
C SER A 37 -7.84 -3.29 -6.79
N SER A 38 -8.60 -2.31 -6.29
CA SER A 38 -9.60 -1.62 -7.09
C SER A 38 -9.04 -0.46 -7.91
N GLU A 39 -7.90 0.08 -7.50
CA GLU A 39 -7.26 1.24 -8.15
C GLU A 39 -6.05 0.84 -9.01
N LEU A 40 -5.18 -0.01 -8.50
CA LEU A 40 -3.98 -0.47 -9.21
C LEU A 40 -4.35 -1.48 -10.29
N GLN A 41 -4.05 -1.17 -11.54
CA GLN A 41 -4.43 -1.98 -12.71
C GLN A 41 -3.30 -2.89 -13.16
N THR A 42 -2.08 -2.38 -13.24
CA THR A 42 -0.90 -3.12 -13.68
C THR A 42 0.32 -2.73 -12.85
N VAL A 43 1.27 -3.66 -12.73
CA VAL A 43 2.57 -3.42 -12.09
C VAL A 43 3.68 -3.95 -13.00
N ARG A 44 4.75 -3.19 -13.10
CA ARG A 44 6.00 -3.58 -13.78
C ARG A 44 7.17 -3.41 -12.83
N LEU A 45 8.02 -4.41 -12.73
CA LEU A 45 9.27 -4.29 -11.98
C LEU A 45 10.26 -3.46 -12.80
N ILE A 46 11.00 -2.58 -12.12
CA ILE A 46 12.06 -1.78 -12.74
C ILE A 46 13.39 -2.43 -12.40
N GLY A 47 14.15 -2.78 -13.44
CA GLY A 47 15.43 -3.49 -13.28
C GLY A 47 15.27 -5.01 -13.26
N ASP A 48 16.40 -5.70 -13.11
CA ASP A 48 16.48 -7.15 -13.08
C ASP A 48 16.68 -7.68 -11.66
N GLY A 49 16.34 -8.93 -11.45
CA GLY A 49 16.54 -9.62 -10.19
C GLY A 49 15.31 -9.66 -9.28
N PRO A 50 15.44 -10.32 -8.13
CA PRO A 50 14.34 -10.45 -7.17
C PRO A 50 14.06 -9.13 -6.44
N ILE A 51 12.86 -8.98 -5.94
CA ILE A 51 12.48 -7.86 -5.08
C ILE A 51 13.31 -7.90 -3.79
N ALA A 52 13.84 -6.74 -3.44
CA ALA A 52 14.65 -6.53 -2.23
C ALA A 52 14.52 -5.06 -1.79
N LEU A 53 15.19 -4.72 -0.70
CA LEU A 53 15.29 -3.33 -0.26
C LEU A 53 15.87 -2.46 -1.40
N GLY A 54 15.21 -1.34 -1.69
CA GLY A 54 15.59 -0.41 -2.76
C GLY A 54 15.04 -0.76 -4.14
N SER A 55 14.44 -1.93 -4.32
CA SER A 55 13.76 -2.27 -5.58
C SER A 55 12.67 -1.28 -5.90
N GLN A 56 12.47 -1.02 -7.20
CA GLN A 56 11.41 -0.13 -7.67
C GLN A 56 10.43 -0.89 -8.55
N PHE A 57 9.19 -0.48 -8.48
CA PHE A 57 8.13 -0.97 -9.37
C PHE A 57 7.19 0.16 -9.77
N GLU A 58 6.74 0.09 -11.01
CA GLU A 58 5.85 1.07 -11.60
C GLU A 58 4.44 0.51 -11.64
N GLY A 59 3.46 1.29 -11.19
CA GLY A 59 2.06 0.92 -11.17
C GLY A 59 1.19 1.91 -11.92
N ASP A 60 0.30 1.38 -12.78
CA ASP A 60 -0.75 2.16 -13.40
C ASP A 60 -2.00 2.10 -12.54
N GLN A 61 -2.52 3.25 -12.18
CA GLN A 61 -3.66 3.43 -11.29
C GLN A 61 -4.85 3.99 -12.04
N ARG A 62 -6.05 3.65 -11.56
CA ARG A 62 -7.29 4.22 -12.07
C ARG A 62 -8.32 4.37 -10.95
N ARG A 63 -8.91 5.56 -10.87
CA ARG A 63 -10.04 5.84 -9.97
C ARG A 63 -11.06 6.73 -10.69
N GLY A 64 -12.20 6.15 -11.03
CA GLY A 64 -13.17 6.82 -11.90
C GLY A 64 -12.57 7.03 -13.30
N GLU A 65 -12.59 8.26 -13.78
CA GLU A 65 -11.99 8.66 -15.07
C GLU A 65 -10.53 9.08 -14.93
N ARG A 66 -10.03 9.17 -13.70
CA ARG A 66 -8.64 9.55 -13.46
C ARG A 66 -7.71 8.37 -13.58
N GLU A 67 -6.66 8.53 -14.37
CA GLU A 67 -5.57 7.56 -14.52
C GLU A 67 -4.24 8.25 -14.16
N TRP A 68 -3.34 7.51 -13.51
CA TRP A 68 -2.00 8.00 -13.18
C TRP A 68 -1.04 6.83 -13.00
N THR A 69 0.25 7.12 -13.12
CA THR A 69 1.32 6.15 -12.92
C THR A 69 2.17 6.55 -11.73
N THR A 70 2.55 5.58 -10.91
CA THR A 70 3.43 5.77 -9.76
C THR A 70 4.66 4.90 -9.87
N VAL A 71 5.80 5.38 -9.35
CA VAL A 71 7.02 4.58 -9.16
C VAL A 71 7.28 4.44 -7.68
N ALA A 72 7.04 3.25 -7.16
CA ALA A 72 7.24 2.95 -5.75
C ALA A 72 8.65 2.41 -5.51
N THR A 73 9.20 2.70 -4.33
CA THR A 73 10.49 2.18 -3.88
C THR A 73 10.28 1.35 -2.63
N VAL A 74 10.82 0.13 -2.61
CA VAL A 74 10.79 -0.74 -1.42
C VAL A 74 11.70 -0.14 -0.35
N THR A 75 11.13 0.20 0.78
CA THR A 75 11.80 0.87 1.90
C THR A 75 12.06 -0.05 3.09
N THR A 76 11.33 -1.16 3.19
CA THR A 76 11.59 -2.22 4.17
C THR A 76 11.36 -3.57 3.51
N PHE A 77 12.30 -4.46 3.68
CA PHE A 77 12.23 -5.85 3.21
C PHE A 77 12.82 -6.77 4.27
N ASP A 78 12.02 -7.08 5.29
CA ASP A 78 12.38 -7.99 6.39
C ASP A 78 11.63 -9.31 6.16
N VAL A 79 12.34 -10.31 5.68
CA VAL A 79 11.77 -11.58 5.18
C VAL A 79 10.82 -12.21 6.20
N GLU A 80 9.63 -12.57 5.74
CA GLU A 80 8.55 -13.18 6.53
C GLU A 80 8.01 -12.28 7.66
N ARG A 81 8.34 -10.98 7.65
CA ARG A 81 7.92 -10.05 8.71
C ARG A 81 7.34 -8.75 8.20
N VAL A 82 8.08 -7.99 7.37
CA VAL A 82 7.66 -6.66 6.93
C VAL A 82 8.05 -6.41 5.48
N PHE A 83 7.08 -6.02 4.69
CA PHE A 83 7.26 -5.50 3.35
C PHE A 83 6.65 -4.09 3.27
N ALA A 84 7.47 -3.09 3.02
CA ALA A 84 7.02 -1.71 2.93
C ALA A 84 7.56 -1.02 1.67
N TRP A 85 6.77 -0.11 1.14
CA TRP A 85 7.16 0.71 0.00
C TRP A 85 6.62 2.13 0.13
N THR A 86 7.32 3.07 -0.47
CA THR A 86 6.95 4.48 -0.49
C THR A 86 6.63 4.92 -1.91
N VAL A 87 5.54 5.67 -2.05
CA VAL A 87 5.08 6.24 -3.31
C VAL A 87 5.37 7.73 -3.29
N PRO A 88 6.18 8.26 -4.21
CA PRO A 88 6.46 9.68 -4.32
C PRO A 88 5.37 10.42 -5.10
N SER A 89 5.41 11.74 -5.01
CA SER A 89 4.59 12.62 -5.83
C SER A 89 4.88 12.42 -7.32
N GLN A 90 3.85 12.51 -8.13
CA GLN A 90 3.99 12.53 -9.59
C GLN A 90 4.64 13.81 -10.10
N ASP A 91 4.53 14.91 -9.33
CA ASP A 91 4.99 16.23 -9.75
C ASP A 91 6.52 16.32 -9.76
N ASP A 92 7.19 15.73 -8.76
CA ASP A 92 8.64 15.80 -8.60
C ASP A 92 9.34 14.44 -8.60
N GLY A 93 8.60 13.35 -8.45
CA GLY A 93 9.15 11.99 -8.38
C GLY A 93 9.97 11.69 -7.13
N VAL A 94 9.97 12.58 -6.13
CA VAL A 94 10.83 12.51 -4.95
C VAL A 94 10.06 12.65 -3.63
N THR A 95 9.22 13.67 -3.51
CA THR A 95 8.51 13.98 -2.26
C THR A 95 7.50 12.88 -1.92
N PRO A 96 7.58 12.25 -0.72
CA PRO A 96 6.68 11.16 -0.37
C PRO A 96 5.21 11.59 -0.31
N VAL A 97 4.35 10.81 -0.93
CA VAL A 97 2.89 10.95 -0.85
C VAL A 97 2.31 9.93 0.13
N SER A 98 2.77 8.69 0.07
CA SER A 98 2.29 7.64 0.97
C SER A 98 3.36 6.57 1.21
N THR A 99 3.28 5.93 2.37
CA THR A 99 4.04 4.72 2.70
C THR A 99 3.07 3.62 3.07
N TRP A 100 3.25 2.46 2.46
CA TRP A 100 2.45 1.26 2.65
C TRP A 100 3.29 0.20 3.33
N THR A 101 2.73 -0.49 4.30
CA THR A 101 3.43 -1.52 5.05
C THR A 101 2.55 -2.74 5.23
N ILE A 102 3.02 -3.91 4.79
CA ILE A 102 2.41 -5.20 5.11
C ILE A 102 3.26 -5.86 6.18
N SER A 103 2.63 -6.33 7.26
CA SER A 103 3.30 -6.97 8.38
C SER A 103 2.72 -8.36 8.66
N LEU A 104 3.59 -9.28 9.01
CA LEU A 104 3.27 -10.64 9.39
C LEU A 104 3.80 -10.87 10.81
N LEU A 105 2.90 -11.17 11.76
CA LEU A 105 3.28 -11.43 13.14
C LEU A 105 2.77 -12.81 13.55
N PRO A 106 3.57 -13.61 14.28
CA PRO A 106 3.07 -14.87 14.84
C PRO A 106 1.82 -14.63 15.68
N ASP A 107 0.79 -15.45 15.47
CA ASP A 107 -0.48 -15.34 16.18
C ASP A 107 -1.06 -16.75 16.40
N GLY A 108 -0.75 -17.33 17.56
CA GLY A 108 -1.07 -18.72 17.85
C GLY A 108 -0.36 -19.67 16.88
N ARG A 109 -1.14 -20.51 16.17
CA ARG A 109 -0.63 -21.43 15.13
C ARG A 109 -0.57 -20.82 13.75
N GLY A 110 -1.03 -19.59 13.62
CA GLY A 110 -1.07 -18.88 12.34
C GLY A 110 -0.33 -17.58 12.41
N THR A 111 -0.80 -16.62 11.64
CA THR A 111 -0.18 -15.33 11.45
C THR A 111 -1.23 -14.23 11.51
N ARG A 112 -0.93 -13.15 12.24
CA ARG A 112 -1.66 -11.90 12.12
C ARG A 112 -1.10 -11.17 10.90
N ILE A 113 -1.89 -11.06 9.87
CA ILE A 113 -1.56 -10.32 8.66
C ILE A 113 -2.18 -8.92 8.75
N GLY A 114 -1.38 -7.89 8.52
CA GLY A 114 -1.82 -6.50 8.58
C GLY A 114 -1.26 -5.67 7.46
N GLU A 115 -1.95 -4.59 7.17
CA GLU A 115 -1.49 -3.57 6.24
C GLU A 115 -1.84 -2.19 6.79
N SER A 116 -0.93 -1.25 6.62
CA SER A 116 -1.14 0.15 6.99
C SER A 116 -0.71 1.08 5.86
N VAL A 117 -1.31 2.25 5.83
CA VAL A 117 -0.90 3.36 4.97
C VAL A 117 -0.76 4.61 5.79
N VAL A 118 0.32 5.36 5.54
CA VAL A 118 0.56 6.70 6.08
C VAL A 118 0.53 7.68 4.91
N LEU A 119 -0.24 8.75 5.04
CA LEU A 119 -0.30 9.83 4.05
C LEU A 119 0.64 10.96 4.47
N HIS A 120 1.62 11.29 3.61
CA HIS A 120 2.71 12.20 3.97
C HIS A 120 2.49 13.65 3.55
N GLY A 121 1.50 13.96 2.76
CA GLY A 121 1.21 15.34 2.34
C GLY A 121 2.13 15.89 1.25
N GLY A 122 2.86 15.06 0.54
CA GLY A 122 3.53 15.46 -0.70
C GLY A 122 2.52 15.92 -1.76
N PRO A 123 2.97 16.66 -2.79
CA PRO A 123 2.08 17.19 -3.82
C PRO A 123 1.22 16.10 -4.45
N SER A 124 -0.08 16.27 -4.37
CA SER A 124 -1.08 15.35 -4.91
C SER A 124 -2.41 16.09 -5.10
N PRO A 125 -3.37 15.55 -5.85
CA PRO A 125 -4.69 16.16 -5.95
C PRO A 125 -5.39 16.35 -4.61
N MET A 126 -5.18 15.41 -3.67
CA MET A 126 -5.76 15.53 -2.33
C MET A 126 -5.13 16.69 -1.55
N THR A 127 -3.80 16.82 -1.56
CA THR A 127 -3.12 17.94 -0.88
C THR A 127 -3.49 19.28 -1.49
N THR A 128 -3.62 19.36 -2.81
CA THR A 128 -4.10 20.57 -3.49
C THR A 128 -5.52 20.90 -3.02
N HIS A 129 -6.42 19.92 -3.04
CA HIS A 129 -7.81 20.14 -2.64
C HIS A 129 -7.93 20.63 -1.18
N VAL A 130 -7.25 19.99 -0.23
CA VAL A 130 -7.32 20.39 1.19
C VAL A 130 -6.61 21.71 1.47
N THR A 131 -5.66 22.10 0.63
CA THR A 131 -5.02 23.42 0.70
C THR A 131 -5.99 24.52 0.25
N ASP A 132 -6.70 24.28 -0.83
CA ASP A 132 -7.68 25.23 -1.38
C ASP A 132 -8.96 25.29 -0.55
N HIS A 133 -9.32 24.18 0.12
CA HIS A 133 -10.54 24.02 0.91
C HIS A 133 -10.25 23.46 2.32
N PRO A 134 -9.53 24.21 3.16
CA PRO A 134 -9.07 23.72 4.47
C PRO A 134 -10.22 23.31 5.41
N GLU A 135 -11.41 23.87 5.21
CA GLU A 135 -12.62 23.54 5.99
C GLU A 135 -13.09 22.10 5.75
N THR A 136 -12.73 21.49 4.61
CA THR A 136 -13.12 20.13 4.24
C THR A 136 -12.06 19.08 4.57
N MET A 137 -10.91 19.51 5.08
CA MET A 137 -9.72 18.66 5.22
C MET A 137 -10.00 17.33 5.95
N PHE A 138 -10.63 17.39 7.12
CA PHE A 138 -10.86 16.19 7.91
C PHE A 138 -11.85 15.23 7.24
N ASP A 139 -12.90 15.76 6.60
CA ASP A 139 -13.87 14.92 5.89
C ASP A 139 -13.23 14.21 4.69
N VAL A 140 -12.45 14.95 3.90
CA VAL A 140 -11.74 14.40 2.73
C VAL A 140 -10.73 13.34 3.15
N ILE A 141 -9.94 13.58 4.20
CA ILE A 141 -8.97 12.60 4.72
C ILE A 141 -9.69 11.36 5.23
N ASN A 142 -10.74 11.51 6.04
CA ASN A 142 -11.49 10.39 6.60
C ASN A 142 -12.11 9.52 5.51
N GLU A 143 -12.75 10.16 4.53
CA GLU A 143 -13.35 9.45 3.39
C GLU A 143 -12.29 8.63 2.64
N ARG A 144 -11.13 9.25 2.37
CA ARG A 144 -10.03 8.57 1.69
C ARG A 144 -9.46 7.40 2.50
N LEU A 145 -9.24 7.60 3.80
CA LEU A 145 -8.72 6.54 4.68
C LEU A 145 -9.67 5.35 4.77
N LEU A 146 -10.98 5.58 4.88
CA LEU A 146 -11.97 4.51 4.93
C LEU A 146 -12.00 3.72 3.61
N LEU A 147 -11.90 4.39 2.48
CA LEU A 147 -11.81 3.75 1.18
C LEU A 147 -10.54 2.89 1.06
N LEU A 148 -9.39 3.42 1.50
CA LEU A 148 -8.12 2.70 1.52
C LEU A 148 -8.18 1.48 2.45
N ALA A 149 -8.78 1.61 3.63
CA ALA A 149 -8.96 0.50 4.57
C ALA A 149 -9.75 -0.65 3.94
N SER A 150 -10.86 -0.34 3.27
CA SER A 150 -11.67 -1.34 2.57
C SER A 150 -10.87 -2.04 1.47
N ASN A 151 -10.10 -1.28 0.69
CA ASN A 151 -9.26 -1.82 -0.38
C ASN A 151 -8.13 -2.71 0.18
N MET A 152 -7.45 -2.26 1.23
CA MET A 152 -6.40 -3.03 1.90
C MET A 152 -6.93 -4.37 2.43
N LEU A 153 -8.06 -4.34 3.13
CA LEU A 153 -8.65 -5.57 3.68
C LEU A 153 -8.99 -6.57 2.58
N ARG A 154 -9.60 -6.12 1.50
CA ARG A 154 -9.93 -6.97 0.34
C ARG A 154 -8.67 -7.53 -0.32
N SER A 155 -7.64 -6.70 -0.49
CA SER A 155 -6.37 -7.12 -1.08
C SER A 155 -5.68 -8.18 -0.22
N LEU A 156 -5.59 -7.97 1.09
CA LEU A 156 -5.00 -8.96 2.00
C LEU A 156 -5.77 -10.28 2.02
N ARG A 157 -7.10 -10.24 2.00
CA ARG A 157 -7.92 -11.45 1.91
C ARG A 157 -7.69 -12.21 0.61
N GLY A 158 -7.56 -11.48 -0.50
CA GLY A 158 -7.23 -12.08 -1.79
C GLY A 158 -5.84 -12.71 -1.81
N MET A 159 -4.84 -12.05 -1.21
CA MET A 159 -3.49 -12.58 -1.07
C MET A 159 -3.46 -13.83 -0.18
N GLU A 160 -4.18 -13.84 0.92
CA GLU A 160 -4.34 -15.02 1.76
C GLU A 160 -4.90 -16.19 0.97
N GLN A 161 -5.97 -15.97 0.21
CA GLN A 161 -6.58 -17.01 -0.63
C GLN A 161 -5.61 -17.52 -1.69
N LEU A 162 -4.85 -16.64 -2.33
CA LEU A 162 -3.83 -17.02 -3.30
C LEU A 162 -2.74 -17.88 -2.66
N ALA A 163 -2.28 -17.53 -1.47
CA ALA A 163 -1.31 -18.33 -0.71
C ALA A 163 -1.88 -19.68 -0.31
N LEU A 164 -3.16 -19.73 0.09
CA LEU A 164 -3.86 -20.97 0.43
C LEU A 164 -3.97 -21.91 -0.79
N ASP A 165 -4.30 -21.38 -1.96
CA ASP A 165 -4.44 -22.15 -3.19
C ASP A 165 -3.09 -22.67 -3.73
N SER A 166 -1.97 -22.10 -3.29
CA SER A 166 -0.62 -22.49 -3.70
C SER A 166 0.01 -23.56 -2.79
N HIS A 167 -0.69 -23.97 -1.74
CA HIS A 167 -0.28 -24.97 -0.74
C HIS A 167 -1.33 -26.13 -0.57
#